data_a05147e6474f8a95d8b6d097c904a69c
#
_entry.id   a05147e6474f8a95d8b6d097c904a69c
#
_cell.length_a   1.000
_cell.length_b   1.000
_cell.length_c   1.000
_cell.angle_alpha   90.00
_cell.angle_beta   90.00
_cell.angle_gamma   90.00
#
_symmetry.space_group_name_H-M   'P 1'
#
loop_
_entity.id
_entity.type
_entity.pdbx_description
1 polymer ?
#
loop_
_entity_poly.entity_id
_entity_poly.type
_entity_poly.pdbx_seq_one_letter_code
_entity_poly.pdbx_strand_id
1 'polypeptide(L)'
;MGALKKNIPRTDKEAMLKNVLAILQEGPNADGATASMPQNLEIRSVTLEQATVTVDFSEEYLQMNDLEETICRSSVVWTLTSLDFVKNVRILVEGEPLKNQNGEAYAIFNRDNVWIDTEISAETTGYAILTLYFANAEGTDLVAEERVVEVNANQTREKTVLEQLIAGPEEKGSVATIPVGTKIKDVTTTDDGTCYVNLSEEFVLKHPGGEREELLTIYSIVNSLCKLDQIDRVQFLVEGKKLDTYKDNLQFKTPFTAVDSIRRLEEK
;
A
#
# COMPACT_ATOMS: atom_id res chain seq x y z
N MET A 1 -1.15 11.42 2.70
CA MET A 1 -0.30 12.60 2.34
C MET A 1 -1.16 13.86 2.26
N GLY A 2 -0.93 14.84 3.14
CA GLY A 2 -1.62 16.12 3.08
C GLY A 2 -0.99 17.04 2.02
N ALA A 3 -1.77 17.52 1.07
CA ALA A 3 -1.30 18.46 0.06
C ALA A 3 -1.34 19.90 0.61
N LEU A 4 -0.18 20.55 0.73
CA LEU A 4 -0.06 21.97 1.04
C LEU A 4 -0.22 22.79 -0.23
N LYS A 5 -1.21 23.70 -0.30
CA LYS A 5 -1.36 24.67 -1.39
C LYS A 5 -0.64 25.96 -1.02
N LYS A 6 0.49 26.26 -1.68
CA LYS A 6 1.20 27.54 -1.58
C LYS A 6 1.21 28.23 -2.96
N ASN A 7 0.97 29.53 -3.02
CA ASN A 7 1.02 30.31 -4.26
C ASN A 7 2.48 30.67 -4.59
N ILE A 8 2.98 30.23 -5.76
CA ILE A 8 4.34 30.47 -6.25
C ILE A 8 4.28 31.30 -7.54
N PRO A 9 5.07 32.38 -7.71
CA PRO A 9 5.11 33.17 -8.95
C PRO A 9 5.62 32.35 -10.14
N ARG A 10 4.94 32.44 -11.29
CA ARG A 10 5.15 31.58 -12.49
C ARG A 10 6.22 32.09 -13.48
N THR A 11 7.06 33.04 -13.11
CA THR A 11 7.91 33.79 -14.05
C THR A 11 9.20 33.07 -14.45
N ASP A 12 9.67 32.13 -13.67
CA ASP A 12 10.85 31.28 -13.95
C ASP A 12 10.56 29.87 -13.47
N LYS A 13 10.50 28.90 -14.39
CA LYS A 13 10.16 27.53 -14.08
C LYS A 13 11.21 26.84 -13.18
N GLU A 14 12.51 27.10 -13.39
CA GLU A 14 13.55 26.50 -12.57
C GLU A 14 13.57 27.10 -11.16
N ALA A 15 13.39 28.41 -11.03
CA ALA A 15 13.21 29.04 -9.72
C ALA A 15 11.96 28.53 -8.99
N MET A 16 10.86 28.30 -9.73
CA MET A 16 9.64 27.69 -9.19
C MET A 16 9.92 26.26 -8.68
N LEU A 17 10.62 25.43 -9.45
CA LEU A 17 10.98 24.06 -9.09
C LEU A 17 11.85 24.02 -7.82
N LYS A 18 12.84 24.92 -7.72
CA LYS A 18 13.67 25.07 -6.51
C LYS A 18 12.83 25.44 -5.29
N ASN A 19 11.90 26.39 -5.44
CA ASN A 19 11.02 26.79 -4.35
C ASN A 19 10.07 25.66 -3.91
N VAL A 20 9.55 24.88 -4.85
CA VAL A 20 8.72 23.72 -4.55
C VAL A 20 9.49 22.67 -3.73
N LEU A 21 10.73 22.39 -4.12
CA LEU A 21 11.60 21.45 -3.39
C LEU A 21 11.99 22.00 -2.00
N ALA A 22 12.26 23.30 -1.88
CA ALA A 22 12.53 23.92 -0.57
C ALA A 22 11.32 23.80 0.38
N ILE A 23 10.11 24.00 -0.13
CA ILE A 23 8.87 23.80 0.65
C ILE A 23 8.70 22.35 1.05
N LEU A 24 9.03 21.40 0.16
CA LEU A 24 8.98 19.96 0.46
C LEU A 24 9.98 19.61 1.57
N GLN A 25 11.16 20.22 1.56
CA GLN A 25 12.20 20.02 2.59
C GLN A 25 11.82 20.65 3.93
N GLU A 26 11.18 21.84 3.95
CA GLU A 26 10.63 22.42 5.18
C GLU A 26 9.64 21.47 5.88
N GLY A 27 8.94 20.64 5.08
CA GLY A 27 7.95 19.70 5.56
C GLY A 27 6.62 20.34 5.96
N PRO A 28 5.67 19.54 6.43
CA PRO A 28 4.35 20.03 6.85
C PRO A 28 4.41 20.67 8.24
N ASN A 29 3.76 21.84 8.39
CA ASN A 29 3.51 22.48 9.68
C ASN A 29 2.31 21.82 10.39
N ALA A 30 2.39 20.52 10.69
CA ALA A 30 1.33 19.78 11.36
C ALA A 30 1.93 18.89 12.45
N ASP A 31 1.28 18.82 13.61
CA ASP A 31 1.71 17.97 14.72
C ASP A 31 1.74 16.50 14.29
N GLY A 32 2.87 15.85 14.51
CA GLY A 32 3.07 14.43 14.19
C GLY A 32 3.51 14.12 12.76
N ALA A 33 3.67 15.12 11.88
CA ALA A 33 4.18 14.92 10.52
C ALA A 33 5.66 15.29 10.43
N THR A 34 6.47 14.42 9.82
CA THR A 34 7.90 14.64 9.57
C THR A 34 8.15 15.06 8.13
N ALA A 35 9.21 15.83 7.90
CA ALA A 35 9.66 16.18 6.55
C ALA A 35 10.09 14.90 5.81
N SER A 36 9.73 14.79 4.53
CA SER A 36 10.11 13.67 3.68
C SER A 36 11.52 13.79 3.11
N MET A 37 12.16 14.94 3.29
CA MET A 37 13.55 15.21 2.91
C MET A 37 14.35 15.56 4.14
N PRO A 38 15.60 15.03 4.30
CA PRO A 38 16.49 15.43 5.38
C PRO A 38 16.81 16.93 5.34
N GLN A 39 16.85 17.57 6.51
CA GLN A 39 17.12 19.01 6.61
C GLN A 39 18.56 19.39 6.20
N ASN A 40 19.49 18.46 6.29
CA ASN A 40 20.89 18.63 5.89
C ASN A 40 21.14 18.29 4.42
N LEU A 41 20.14 17.83 3.66
CA LEU A 41 20.27 17.53 2.24
C LEU A 41 20.28 18.83 1.43
N GLU A 42 21.35 19.09 0.69
CA GLU A 42 21.48 20.28 -0.16
C GLU A 42 21.02 19.99 -1.58
N ILE A 43 20.21 20.90 -2.15
CA ILE A 43 19.81 20.90 -3.57
C ILE A 43 20.82 21.73 -4.34
N ARG A 44 21.79 21.09 -4.98
CA ARG A 44 22.88 21.74 -5.71
C ARG A 44 22.42 22.42 -6.98
N SER A 45 21.59 21.74 -7.76
CA SER A 45 21.01 22.31 -8.98
C SER A 45 19.66 21.71 -9.32
N VAL A 46 18.86 22.49 -10.05
CA VAL A 46 17.59 22.04 -10.63
C VAL A 46 17.53 22.59 -12.04
N THR A 47 17.39 21.72 -13.04
CA THR A 47 17.26 22.11 -14.45
C THR A 47 16.01 21.47 -15.06
N LEU A 48 15.45 22.10 -16.06
CA LEU A 48 14.26 21.63 -16.79
C LEU A 48 14.56 21.56 -18.28
N GLU A 49 14.58 20.36 -18.82
CA GLU A 49 14.69 20.11 -20.26
C GLU A 49 13.41 19.44 -20.78
N GLN A 50 12.72 20.10 -21.70
CA GLN A 50 11.42 19.68 -22.20
C GLN A 50 10.42 19.48 -21.06
N ALA A 51 10.15 18.25 -20.63
CA ALA A 51 9.26 17.88 -19.53
C ALA A 51 9.96 17.03 -18.46
N THR A 52 11.30 16.99 -18.48
CA THR A 52 12.14 16.27 -17.51
C THR A 52 12.87 17.27 -16.61
N VAL A 53 12.65 17.15 -15.32
CA VAL A 53 13.39 17.90 -14.29
C VAL A 53 14.58 17.06 -13.87
N THR A 54 15.77 17.63 -13.88
CA THR A 54 16.95 17.02 -13.27
C THR A 54 17.26 17.74 -11.96
N VAL A 55 17.30 17.00 -10.87
CA VAL A 55 17.65 17.50 -9.53
C VAL A 55 18.97 16.86 -9.13
N ASP A 56 19.95 17.69 -8.79
CA ASP A 56 21.24 17.24 -8.27
C ASP A 56 21.32 17.54 -6.77
N PHE A 57 21.53 16.51 -5.99
CA PHE A 57 21.66 16.58 -4.54
C PHE A 57 23.11 16.42 -4.10
N SER A 58 23.39 16.87 -2.88
CA SER A 58 24.67 16.66 -2.21
C SER A 58 24.85 15.21 -1.73
N GLU A 59 26.08 14.87 -1.29
CA GLU A 59 26.47 13.51 -0.87
C GLU A 59 25.66 12.98 0.32
N GLU A 60 25.01 13.84 1.09
CA GLU A 60 24.11 13.47 2.19
C GLU A 60 22.94 12.61 1.73
N TYR A 61 22.57 12.68 0.44
CA TYR A 61 21.58 11.80 -0.14
C TYR A 61 21.92 10.33 0.02
N LEU A 62 23.21 9.98 -0.11
CA LEU A 62 23.71 8.61 0.01
C LEU A 62 23.83 8.12 1.47
N GLN A 63 23.62 9.01 2.45
CA GLN A 63 23.66 8.68 3.88
C GLN A 63 22.31 8.24 4.42
N MET A 64 21.22 8.43 3.62
CA MET A 64 19.89 7.97 3.97
C MET A 64 19.85 6.45 3.99
N ASN A 65 19.08 5.89 4.93
CA ASN A 65 18.73 4.48 4.85
C ASN A 65 17.72 4.25 3.71
N ASP A 66 17.47 2.99 3.34
CA ASP A 66 16.64 2.63 2.19
C ASP A 66 15.20 3.19 2.29
N LEU A 67 14.63 3.26 3.49
CA LEU A 67 13.31 3.83 3.73
C LEU A 67 13.31 5.35 3.54
N GLU A 68 14.26 6.03 4.15
CA GLU A 68 14.42 7.49 4.01
C GLU A 68 14.65 7.88 2.55
N GLU A 69 15.50 7.13 1.84
CA GLU A 69 15.74 7.33 0.41
C GLU A 69 14.45 7.15 -0.41
N THR A 70 13.74 6.05 -0.20
CA THR A 70 12.48 5.78 -0.91
C THR A 70 11.42 6.84 -0.65
N ILE A 71 11.27 7.30 0.59
CA ILE A 71 10.33 8.38 0.95
C ILE A 71 10.76 9.69 0.30
N CYS A 72 12.04 10.05 0.39
CA CYS A 72 12.60 11.27 -0.19
C CYS A 72 12.40 11.27 -1.72
N ARG A 73 12.86 10.25 -2.41
CA ARG A 73 12.73 10.08 -3.86
C ARG A 73 11.29 10.13 -4.32
N SER A 74 10.41 9.37 -3.69
CA SER A 74 8.98 9.34 -4.03
C SER A 74 8.33 10.70 -3.83
N SER A 75 8.60 11.38 -2.71
CA SER A 75 8.05 12.71 -2.43
C SER A 75 8.53 13.76 -3.42
N VAL A 76 9.80 13.73 -3.81
CA VAL A 76 10.37 14.62 -4.84
C VAL A 76 9.68 14.39 -6.19
N VAL A 77 9.60 13.13 -6.64
CA VAL A 77 9.00 12.79 -7.94
C VAL A 77 7.50 13.13 -7.97
N TRP A 78 6.75 12.77 -6.94
CA TRP A 78 5.32 13.08 -6.86
C TRP A 78 5.04 14.59 -6.82
N THR A 79 5.83 15.32 -6.05
CA THR A 79 5.69 16.78 -5.94
C THR A 79 5.98 17.46 -7.26
N LEU A 80 7.10 17.12 -7.91
CA LEU A 80 7.48 17.74 -9.17
C LEU A 80 6.54 17.37 -10.33
N THR A 81 6.13 16.09 -10.42
CA THR A 81 5.18 15.62 -11.44
C THR A 81 3.73 16.05 -11.20
N SER A 82 3.41 16.70 -10.08
CA SER A 82 2.12 17.38 -9.89
C SER A 82 1.99 18.67 -10.68
N LEU A 83 3.10 19.19 -11.22
CA LEU A 83 3.13 20.35 -12.06
C LEU A 83 2.86 19.95 -13.51
N ASP A 84 1.91 20.60 -14.19
CA ASP A 84 1.41 20.24 -15.53
C ASP A 84 2.52 20.15 -16.60
N PHE A 85 3.64 20.84 -16.40
CA PHE A 85 4.76 20.90 -17.34
C PHE A 85 5.90 19.92 -17.01
N VAL A 86 5.76 19.10 -15.96
CA VAL A 86 6.75 18.09 -15.56
C VAL A 86 6.15 16.69 -15.71
N LYS A 87 6.80 15.85 -16.51
CA LYS A 87 6.41 14.44 -16.68
C LYS A 87 7.39 13.49 -16.02
N ASN A 88 8.67 13.85 -16.04
CA ASN A 88 9.74 13.00 -15.59
C ASN A 88 10.69 13.76 -14.66
N VAL A 89 11.35 12.99 -13.78
CA VAL A 89 12.39 13.48 -12.87
C VAL A 89 13.63 12.60 -13.00
N ARG A 90 14.79 13.23 -13.13
CA ARG A 90 16.09 12.57 -13.01
C ARG A 90 16.75 13.04 -11.73
N ILE A 91 17.30 12.12 -10.97
CA ILE A 91 18.02 12.40 -9.74
C ILE A 91 19.50 12.15 -9.95
N LEU A 92 20.30 13.13 -9.61
CA LEU A 92 21.74 13.04 -9.54
C LEU A 92 22.19 13.24 -8.09
N VAL A 93 23.34 12.68 -7.75
CA VAL A 93 24.06 12.95 -6.50
C VAL A 93 25.49 13.32 -6.86
N GLU A 94 25.93 14.50 -6.46
CA GLU A 94 27.27 15.05 -6.81
C GLU A 94 27.51 15.06 -8.33
N GLY A 95 26.44 15.30 -9.14
CA GLY A 95 26.50 15.32 -10.59
C GLY A 95 26.46 13.95 -11.28
N GLU A 96 26.50 12.87 -10.52
CA GLU A 96 26.42 11.49 -11.03
C GLU A 96 24.99 10.95 -10.94
N PRO A 97 24.52 10.15 -11.91
CA PRO A 97 23.20 9.51 -11.83
C PRO A 97 23.07 8.66 -10.57
N LEU A 98 21.91 8.80 -9.90
CA LEU A 98 21.56 7.92 -8.77
C LEU A 98 21.61 6.46 -9.21
N LYS A 99 22.22 5.61 -8.41
CA LYS A 99 22.39 4.18 -8.70
C LYS A 99 21.56 3.34 -7.72
N ASN A 100 21.08 2.19 -8.22
CA ASN A 100 20.46 1.17 -7.39
C ASN A 100 21.53 0.40 -6.59
N GLN A 101 21.10 -0.51 -5.74
CA GLN A 101 21.99 -1.35 -4.91
C GLN A 101 22.93 -2.24 -5.73
N ASN A 102 22.59 -2.54 -7.00
CA ASN A 102 23.43 -3.28 -7.93
C ASN A 102 24.46 -2.41 -8.65
N GLY A 103 24.47 -1.09 -8.36
CA GLY A 103 25.39 -0.13 -9.01
C GLY A 103 24.92 0.35 -10.40
N GLU A 104 23.71 0.02 -10.81
CA GLU A 104 23.12 0.45 -12.08
C GLU A 104 22.45 1.82 -11.91
N ALA A 105 22.65 2.70 -12.90
CA ALA A 105 22.05 4.02 -12.86
C ALA A 105 20.54 3.95 -13.11
N TYR A 106 19.75 4.61 -12.27
CA TYR A 106 18.36 4.88 -12.57
C TYR A 106 18.24 5.80 -13.79
N ALA A 107 17.39 5.46 -14.73
CA ALA A 107 17.22 6.25 -15.94
C ALA A 107 16.39 7.52 -15.67
N ILE A 108 15.12 7.39 -15.37
CA ILE A 108 14.16 8.49 -15.19
C ILE A 108 13.03 7.99 -14.30
N PHE A 109 12.59 8.83 -13.37
CA PHE A 109 11.43 8.58 -12.52
C PHE A 109 10.20 9.32 -13.03
N ASN A 110 9.03 8.72 -12.90
CA ASN A 110 7.72 9.31 -13.12
C ASN A 110 6.69 8.70 -12.17
N ARG A 111 5.43 9.08 -12.28
CA ARG A 111 4.38 8.54 -11.40
C ARG A 111 4.14 7.04 -11.54
N ASP A 112 4.46 6.47 -12.69
CA ASP A 112 4.19 5.06 -12.96
C ASP A 112 5.27 4.14 -12.40
N ASN A 113 6.52 4.66 -12.24
CA ASN A 113 7.67 3.86 -11.81
C ASN A 113 8.32 4.29 -10.48
N VAL A 114 7.84 5.37 -9.84
CA VAL A 114 8.41 5.83 -8.57
C VAL A 114 7.90 5.04 -7.37
N TRP A 115 6.83 4.31 -7.55
CA TRP A 115 6.15 3.65 -6.44
C TRP A 115 6.89 2.49 -5.84
N ILE A 116 7.68 1.79 -6.62
CA ILE A 116 8.45 0.66 -6.09
C ILE A 116 9.48 0.32 -7.16
N ASP A 117 10.73 0.33 -6.78
CA ASP A 117 11.72 -0.47 -7.48
C ASP A 117 11.33 -1.93 -7.27
N THR A 118 10.59 -2.51 -8.22
CA THR A 118 10.16 -3.91 -8.14
C THR A 118 11.29 -4.90 -8.44
N GLU A 119 12.48 -4.39 -8.75
CA GLU A 119 13.72 -5.17 -8.76
C GLU A 119 14.43 -5.09 -7.41
N ILE A 120 13.68 -5.29 -6.34
CA ILE A 120 14.26 -5.46 -5.01
C ILE A 120 14.89 -6.84 -4.96
N SER A 121 16.19 -6.87 -4.78
CA SER A 121 16.91 -8.10 -4.38
C SER A 121 16.22 -8.73 -3.16
N ALA A 122 16.29 -10.05 -3.02
CA ALA A 122 15.56 -10.87 -2.03
C ALA A 122 15.73 -10.46 -0.53
N GLU A 123 16.33 -9.31 -0.24
CA GLU A 123 16.63 -8.81 1.11
C GLU A 123 16.01 -7.43 1.41
N THR A 124 15.26 -6.81 0.50
CA THR A 124 14.70 -5.47 0.74
C THR A 124 13.27 -5.57 1.27
N THR A 125 13.06 -5.10 2.46
CA THR A 125 11.73 -4.88 3.06
C THR A 125 11.21 -3.51 2.64
N GLY A 126 9.98 -3.46 2.14
CA GLY A 126 9.23 -2.23 1.88
C GLY A 126 8.12 -2.04 2.89
N TYR A 127 7.40 -0.91 2.80
CA TYR A 127 6.21 -0.68 3.62
C TYR A 127 5.00 -0.47 2.72
N ALA A 128 3.87 -1.05 3.11
CA ALA A 128 2.59 -0.86 2.44
C ALA A 128 1.54 -0.39 3.45
N ILE A 129 0.64 0.49 3.00
CA ILE A 129 -0.56 0.82 3.75
C ILE A 129 -1.65 -0.16 3.32
N LEU A 130 -2.15 -0.94 4.25
CA LEU A 130 -3.24 -1.89 4.03
C LEU A 130 -4.50 -1.37 4.71
N THR A 131 -5.63 -1.47 4.01
CA THR A 131 -6.96 -1.27 4.60
C THR A 131 -7.53 -2.64 4.95
N LEU A 132 -7.64 -2.92 6.23
CA LEU A 132 -8.11 -4.18 6.79
C LEU A 132 -9.50 -3.99 7.39
N TYR A 133 -10.35 -4.99 7.29
CA TYR A 133 -11.70 -4.94 7.83
C TYR A 133 -11.86 -5.95 8.96
N PHE A 134 -12.27 -5.47 10.13
CA PHE A 134 -12.53 -6.28 11.33
C PHE A 134 -13.97 -6.06 11.81
N ALA A 135 -14.48 -6.92 12.65
CA ALA A 135 -15.78 -6.69 13.26
C ALA A 135 -15.74 -5.50 14.23
N ASN A 136 -16.80 -4.70 14.29
CA ASN A 136 -16.94 -3.70 15.34
C ASN A 136 -17.17 -4.38 16.71
N ALA A 137 -17.07 -3.62 17.80
CA ALA A 137 -17.18 -4.13 19.17
C ALA A 137 -18.49 -4.88 19.43
N GLU A 138 -19.58 -4.49 18.76
CA GLU A 138 -20.90 -5.08 18.89
C GLU A 138 -21.08 -6.34 18.02
N GLY A 139 -20.11 -6.66 17.14
CA GLY A 139 -20.20 -7.79 16.21
C GLY A 139 -21.36 -7.64 15.20
N THR A 140 -21.71 -6.40 14.81
CA THR A 140 -22.86 -6.12 13.94
C THR A 140 -22.49 -5.69 12.55
N ASP A 141 -21.26 -5.21 12.34
CA ASP A 141 -20.76 -4.76 11.04
C ASP A 141 -19.24 -4.78 11.01
N LEU A 142 -18.66 -4.50 9.84
CA LEU A 142 -17.22 -4.37 9.65
C LEU A 142 -16.78 -2.90 9.76
N VAL A 143 -15.62 -2.68 10.37
CA VAL A 143 -14.93 -1.39 10.45
C VAL A 143 -13.57 -1.52 9.79
N ALA A 144 -13.16 -0.47 9.08
CA ALA A 144 -11.86 -0.42 8.42
C ALA A 144 -10.78 0.05 9.39
N GLU A 145 -9.63 -0.62 9.36
CA GLU A 145 -8.39 -0.25 10.05
C GLU A 145 -7.30 -0.06 9.00
N GLU A 146 -6.64 1.11 9.00
CA GLU A 146 -5.47 1.35 8.16
C GLU A 146 -4.21 0.97 8.92
N ARG A 147 -3.41 0.09 8.33
CA ARG A 147 -2.18 -0.42 8.95
C ARG A 147 -0.99 -0.25 8.01
N VAL A 148 0.09 0.33 8.53
CA VAL A 148 1.39 0.33 7.85
C VAL A 148 2.10 -0.97 8.20
N VAL A 149 2.37 -1.79 7.20
CA VAL A 149 3.02 -3.09 7.39
C VAL A 149 4.31 -3.18 6.58
N GLU A 150 5.29 -3.83 7.14
CA GLU A 150 6.50 -4.22 6.45
C GLU A 150 6.16 -5.35 5.46
N VAL A 151 6.53 -5.17 4.20
CA VAL A 151 6.30 -6.16 3.13
C VAL A 151 7.63 -6.63 2.57
N ASN A 152 7.73 -7.93 2.38
CA ASN A 152 8.93 -8.56 1.82
C ASN A 152 8.71 -8.77 0.31
N ALA A 153 9.74 -8.54 -0.50
CA ALA A 153 9.69 -8.72 -1.96
C ALA A 153 9.25 -10.12 -2.42
N ASN A 154 9.47 -11.14 -1.57
CA ASN A 154 9.09 -12.52 -1.85
C ASN A 154 7.65 -12.87 -1.40
N GLN A 155 6.90 -11.87 -0.91
CA GLN A 155 5.56 -12.08 -0.37
C GLN A 155 4.55 -11.23 -1.15
N THR A 156 3.48 -11.86 -1.63
CA THR A 156 2.42 -11.13 -2.32
C THR A 156 1.62 -10.26 -1.35
N ARG A 157 1.06 -9.15 -1.83
CA ARG A 157 0.23 -8.26 -1.01
C ARG A 157 -1.00 -8.97 -0.46
N GLU A 158 -1.58 -9.88 -1.23
CA GLU A 158 -2.71 -10.73 -0.83
C GLU A 158 -2.37 -11.56 0.40
N LYS A 159 -1.19 -12.18 0.39
CA LYS A 159 -0.73 -12.97 1.53
C LYS A 159 -0.50 -12.10 2.76
N THR A 160 0.09 -10.93 2.58
CA THR A 160 0.28 -9.97 3.67
C THR A 160 -1.06 -9.53 4.28
N VAL A 161 -2.06 -9.19 3.46
CA VAL A 161 -3.42 -8.86 3.94
C VAL A 161 -3.99 -10.00 4.78
N LEU A 162 -3.91 -11.24 4.30
CA LEU A 162 -4.43 -12.40 5.04
C LEU A 162 -3.69 -12.65 6.36
N GLU A 163 -2.37 -12.50 6.38
CA GLU A 163 -1.57 -12.63 7.61
C GLU A 163 -1.95 -11.58 8.64
N GLN A 164 -2.17 -10.33 8.23
CA GLN A 164 -2.59 -9.25 9.11
C GLN A 164 -4.01 -9.48 9.65
N LEU A 165 -4.92 -10.00 8.84
CA LEU A 165 -6.27 -10.37 9.30
C LEU A 165 -6.23 -11.52 10.32
N ILE A 166 -5.37 -12.53 10.11
CA ILE A 166 -5.17 -13.64 11.03
C ILE A 166 -4.53 -13.16 12.35
N ALA A 167 -3.61 -12.21 12.30
CA ALA A 167 -3.02 -11.57 13.47
C ALA A 167 -4.06 -10.83 14.34
N GLY A 168 -5.14 -10.35 13.71
CA GLY A 168 -6.23 -9.64 14.38
C GLY A 168 -6.05 -8.11 14.40
N PRO A 169 -7.04 -7.37 14.95
CA PRO A 169 -7.03 -5.91 14.99
C PRO A 169 -6.02 -5.35 16.00
N GLU A 170 -5.48 -4.18 15.69
CA GLU A 170 -4.66 -3.36 16.59
C GLU A 170 -5.46 -2.21 17.21
N GLU A 171 -6.52 -1.76 16.53
CA GLU A 171 -7.38 -0.70 17.01
C GLU A 171 -8.32 -1.16 18.13
N LYS A 172 -8.45 -0.33 19.16
CA LYS A 172 -9.39 -0.59 20.28
C LYS A 172 -10.83 -0.50 19.78
N GLY A 173 -11.61 -1.52 20.11
CA GLY A 173 -13.02 -1.60 19.72
C GLY A 173 -13.26 -2.43 18.46
N SER A 174 -12.23 -2.92 17.83
CA SER A 174 -12.33 -3.92 16.77
C SER A 174 -12.15 -5.33 17.32
N VAL A 175 -12.80 -6.30 16.69
CA VAL A 175 -12.79 -7.72 17.09
C VAL A 175 -12.28 -8.57 15.93
N ALA A 176 -11.41 -9.55 16.23
CA ALA A 176 -10.89 -10.48 15.24
C ALA A 176 -12.02 -11.32 14.63
N THR A 177 -11.95 -11.49 13.31
CA THR A 177 -12.98 -12.19 12.52
C THR A 177 -12.53 -13.58 12.07
N ILE A 178 -11.21 -13.81 12.00
CA ILE A 178 -10.66 -15.06 11.50
C ILE A 178 -10.56 -16.09 12.64
N PRO A 179 -11.05 -17.32 12.46
CA PRO A 179 -10.94 -18.38 13.48
C PRO A 179 -9.50 -18.69 13.87
N VAL A 180 -9.26 -18.87 15.16
CA VAL A 180 -7.92 -19.14 15.70
C VAL A 180 -7.34 -20.42 15.12
N GLY A 181 -6.09 -20.36 14.69
CA GLY A 181 -5.36 -21.48 14.11
C GLY A 181 -5.53 -21.64 12.61
N THR A 182 -6.33 -20.78 11.95
CA THR A 182 -6.41 -20.73 10.49
C THR A 182 -5.03 -20.45 9.89
N LYS A 183 -4.67 -21.23 8.86
CA LYS A 183 -3.41 -21.08 8.12
C LYS A 183 -3.70 -20.82 6.65
N ILE A 184 -2.90 -19.95 6.04
CA ILE A 184 -2.90 -19.74 4.61
C ILE A 184 -2.16 -20.90 3.96
N LYS A 185 -2.81 -21.65 3.09
CA LYS A 185 -2.21 -22.72 2.29
C LYS A 185 -1.66 -22.16 0.98
N ASP A 186 -2.45 -21.31 0.33
CA ASP A 186 -2.09 -20.64 -0.90
C ASP A 186 -2.98 -19.41 -1.16
N VAL A 187 -2.48 -18.45 -1.92
CA VAL A 187 -3.27 -17.32 -2.42
C VAL A 187 -2.77 -16.95 -3.81
N THR A 188 -3.68 -16.86 -4.78
CA THR A 188 -3.35 -16.56 -6.18
C THR A 188 -4.43 -15.69 -6.79
N THR A 189 -4.04 -14.61 -7.46
CA THR A 189 -4.94 -13.73 -8.22
C THR A 189 -4.79 -14.00 -9.71
N THR A 190 -5.89 -14.16 -10.40
CA THR A 190 -5.95 -14.38 -11.86
C THR A 190 -6.20 -13.07 -12.60
N ASP A 191 -5.86 -13.03 -13.89
CA ASP A 191 -5.96 -11.82 -14.74
C ASP A 191 -7.39 -11.25 -14.84
N ASP A 192 -8.41 -12.05 -14.50
CA ASP A 192 -9.82 -11.62 -14.49
C ASP A 192 -10.26 -10.99 -13.16
N GLY A 193 -9.32 -10.67 -12.28
CA GLY A 193 -9.57 -10.03 -10.98
C GLY A 193 -10.11 -10.97 -9.91
N THR A 194 -10.02 -12.30 -10.09
CA THR A 194 -10.45 -13.28 -9.09
C THR A 194 -9.27 -13.70 -8.20
N CYS A 195 -9.35 -13.42 -6.92
CA CYS A 195 -8.39 -13.89 -5.92
C CYS A 195 -8.86 -15.21 -5.31
N TYR A 196 -8.09 -16.28 -5.51
CA TYR A 196 -8.32 -17.58 -4.90
C TYR A 196 -7.58 -17.67 -3.58
N VAL A 197 -8.33 -17.82 -2.49
CA VAL A 197 -7.79 -17.91 -1.13
C VAL A 197 -7.99 -19.34 -0.61
N ASN A 198 -6.88 -20.07 -0.46
CA ASN A 198 -6.89 -21.42 0.07
C ASN A 198 -6.44 -21.44 1.53
N LEU A 199 -7.34 -21.82 2.41
CA LEU A 199 -7.14 -21.86 3.86
C LEU A 199 -7.15 -23.31 4.39
N SER A 200 -6.60 -23.47 5.58
CA SER A 200 -6.64 -24.75 6.29
C SER A 200 -8.03 -25.07 6.85
N GLU A 201 -8.25 -26.32 7.23
CA GLU A 201 -9.54 -26.80 7.74
C GLU A 201 -10.00 -26.07 9.01
N GLU A 202 -9.07 -25.53 9.82
CA GLU A 202 -9.39 -24.77 11.02
C GLU A 202 -10.28 -23.55 10.73
N PHE A 203 -10.17 -22.99 9.53
CA PHE A 203 -11.02 -21.88 9.07
C PHE A 203 -12.52 -22.23 9.19
N VAL A 204 -12.88 -23.48 8.94
CA VAL A 204 -14.26 -23.98 9.07
C VAL A 204 -14.48 -24.63 10.44
N LEU A 205 -13.57 -25.51 10.89
CA LEU A 205 -13.79 -26.30 12.10
C LEU A 205 -13.78 -25.46 13.39
N LYS A 206 -12.96 -24.40 13.43
CA LYS A 206 -12.83 -23.53 14.60
C LYS A 206 -13.78 -22.33 14.60
N HIS A 207 -14.51 -22.11 13.52
CA HIS A 207 -15.51 -21.06 13.46
C HIS A 207 -16.69 -21.41 14.38
N PRO A 208 -17.17 -20.46 15.22
CA PRO A 208 -18.23 -20.73 16.19
C PRO A 208 -19.59 -21.07 15.53
N GLY A 209 -19.79 -20.69 14.27
CA GLY A 209 -21.08 -20.73 13.59
C GLY A 209 -21.90 -19.47 13.87
N GLY A 210 -23.06 -19.38 13.24
CA GLY A 210 -23.91 -18.17 13.28
C GLY A 210 -23.85 -17.40 11.97
N GLU A 211 -25.02 -17.06 11.44
CA GLU A 211 -25.15 -16.42 10.11
C GLU A 211 -24.35 -15.11 10.04
N ARG A 212 -24.45 -14.29 11.06
CA ARG A 212 -23.76 -13.00 11.14
C ARG A 212 -22.25 -13.18 11.29
N GLU A 213 -21.82 -14.07 12.15
CA GLU A 213 -20.40 -14.40 12.39
C GLU A 213 -19.75 -14.96 11.13
N GLU A 214 -20.47 -15.79 10.36
CA GLU A 214 -20.03 -16.28 9.06
C GLU A 214 -19.86 -15.14 8.05
N LEU A 215 -20.83 -14.22 7.96
CA LEU A 215 -20.75 -13.03 7.12
C LEU A 215 -19.57 -12.13 7.50
N LEU A 216 -19.40 -11.83 8.78
CA LEU A 216 -18.28 -11.01 9.27
C LEU A 216 -16.93 -11.64 8.91
N THR A 217 -16.78 -12.95 9.09
CA THR A 217 -15.53 -13.66 8.76
C THR A 217 -15.24 -13.61 7.26
N ILE A 218 -16.21 -13.92 6.42
CA ILE A 218 -16.02 -13.96 4.96
C ILE A 218 -15.78 -12.56 4.41
N TYR A 219 -16.61 -11.59 4.78
CA TYR A 219 -16.48 -10.23 4.24
C TYR A 219 -15.34 -9.41 4.85
N SER A 220 -14.81 -9.78 6.00
CA SER A 220 -13.53 -9.28 6.51
C SER A 220 -12.40 -9.54 5.50
N ILE A 221 -12.32 -10.77 4.99
CA ILE A 221 -11.33 -11.16 3.98
C ILE A 221 -11.64 -10.50 2.63
N VAL A 222 -12.88 -10.60 2.16
CA VAL A 222 -13.31 -10.10 0.86
C VAL A 222 -13.07 -8.59 0.75
N ASN A 223 -13.57 -7.82 1.72
CA ASN A 223 -13.45 -6.36 1.70
C ASN A 223 -12.00 -5.90 1.80
N SER A 224 -11.16 -6.61 2.57
CA SER A 224 -9.74 -6.27 2.70
C SER A 224 -8.95 -6.58 1.43
N LEU A 225 -9.19 -7.73 0.79
CA LEU A 225 -8.52 -8.09 -0.45
C LEU A 225 -8.97 -7.23 -1.63
N CYS A 226 -10.25 -6.91 -1.74
CA CYS A 226 -10.80 -6.03 -2.77
C CYS A 226 -10.39 -4.54 -2.61
N LYS A 227 -9.59 -4.19 -1.60
CA LYS A 227 -8.88 -2.89 -1.54
C LYS A 227 -7.59 -2.88 -2.35
N LEU A 228 -7.12 -4.04 -2.79
CA LEU A 228 -6.01 -4.15 -3.74
C LEU A 228 -6.55 -3.96 -5.16
N ASP A 229 -5.95 -3.05 -5.94
CA ASP A 229 -6.45 -2.58 -7.24
C ASP A 229 -6.73 -3.69 -8.27
N GLN A 230 -6.05 -4.84 -8.15
CA GLN A 230 -6.19 -5.97 -9.07
C GLN A 230 -7.24 -7.01 -8.66
N ILE A 231 -7.98 -6.81 -7.56
CA ILE A 231 -8.92 -7.81 -7.02
C ILE A 231 -10.33 -7.27 -7.00
N ASP A 232 -11.18 -7.87 -7.84
CA ASP A 232 -12.61 -7.55 -7.91
C ASP A 232 -13.47 -8.48 -7.05
N ARG A 233 -12.99 -9.72 -6.86
CA ARG A 233 -13.74 -10.78 -6.17
C ARG A 233 -12.83 -11.85 -5.58
N VAL A 234 -13.34 -12.57 -4.57
CA VAL A 234 -12.59 -13.59 -3.85
C VAL A 234 -13.31 -14.93 -3.92
N GLN A 235 -12.60 -15.98 -4.30
CA GLN A 235 -13.06 -17.37 -4.27
C GLN A 235 -12.32 -18.12 -3.17
N PHE A 236 -13.06 -18.69 -2.23
CA PHE A 236 -12.49 -19.48 -1.15
C PHE A 236 -12.31 -20.95 -1.52
N LEU A 237 -11.23 -21.51 -1.00
CA LEU A 237 -10.90 -22.93 -1.00
C LEU A 237 -10.52 -23.34 0.43
N VAL A 238 -10.86 -24.55 0.83
CA VAL A 238 -10.41 -25.15 2.10
C VAL A 238 -9.72 -26.46 1.78
N GLU A 239 -8.47 -26.62 2.23
CA GLU A 239 -7.59 -27.73 1.87
C GLU A 239 -7.60 -28.01 0.34
N GLY A 240 -7.54 -26.95 -0.46
CA GLY A 240 -7.52 -27.02 -1.92
C GLY A 240 -8.87 -27.33 -2.59
N LYS A 241 -9.97 -27.43 -1.85
CA LYS A 241 -11.28 -27.80 -2.37
C LYS A 241 -12.26 -26.65 -2.25
N LYS A 242 -13.07 -26.43 -3.29
CA LYS A 242 -14.26 -25.61 -3.19
C LYS A 242 -15.29 -26.30 -2.31
N LEU A 243 -15.81 -25.61 -1.33
CA LEU A 243 -16.93 -26.07 -0.55
C LEU A 243 -18.24 -25.62 -1.21
N ASP A 244 -19.32 -26.36 -0.96
CA ASP A 244 -20.66 -25.92 -1.39
C ASP A 244 -21.17 -24.80 -0.49
N THR A 245 -20.95 -24.92 0.81
CA THR A 245 -21.36 -23.95 1.83
C THR A 245 -20.22 -23.74 2.83
N TYR A 246 -20.17 -22.53 3.43
CA TYR A 246 -19.40 -22.27 4.63
C TYR A 246 -20.28 -22.54 5.84
N LYS A 247 -19.85 -23.48 6.69
CA LYS A 247 -20.74 -24.01 7.71
C LYS A 247 -22.08 -24.43 7.08
N ASP A 248 -23.17 -23.76 7.46
CA ASP A 248 -24.52 -24.13 7.04
C ASP A 248 -25.25 -23.02 6.25
N ASN A 249 -24.73 -21.77 6.24
CA ASN A 249 -25.50 -20.61 5.78
C ASN A 249 -24.99 -20.02 4.47
N LEU A 250 -23.68 -19.80 4.31
CA LEU A 250 -23.14 -19.11 3.17
C LEU A 250 -22.82 -20.03 2.00
N GLN A 251 -23.31 -19.68 0.81
CA GLN A 251 -22.96 -20.38 -0.44
C GLN A 251 -21.52 -20.04 -0.86
N PHE A 252 -20.65 -21.05 -0.97
CA PHE A 252 -19.23 -20.93 -1.31
C PHE A 252 -18.90 -21.26 -2.77
N LYS A 253 -19.90 -21.63 -3.56
CA LYS A 253 -19.71 -22.05 -4.97
C LYS A 253 -19.24 -20.93 -5.88
N THR A 254 -19.67 -19.71 -5.61
CA THR A 254 -19.39 -18.52 -6.43
C THR A 254 -18.45 -17.56 -5.70
N PRO A 255 -17.63 -16.82 -6.43
CA PRO A 255 -16.80 -15.78 -5.84
C PRO A 255 -17.65 -14.70 -5.14
N PHE A 256 -17.08 -14.12 -4.08
CA PHE A 256 -17.68 -13.01 -3.33
C PHE A 256 -17.11 -11.67 -3.83
N THR A 257 -17.94 -10.66 -3.88
CA THR A 257 -17.56 -9.27 -4.14
C THR A 257 -17.68 -8.44 -2.86
N ALA A 258 -16.94 -7.35 -2.75
CA ALA A 258 -16.98 -6.48 -1.58
C ALA A 258 -18.39 -5.90 -1.33
N VAL A 259 -18.70 -5.65 -0.07
CA VAL A 259 -19.97 -5.05 0.36
C VAL A 259 -19.73 -3.85 1.26
N ASP A 260 -20.64 -2.90 1.24
CA ASP A 260 -20.55 -1.68 2.07
C ASP A 260 -20.90 -1.94 3.54
N SER A 261 -21.77 -2.91 3.82
CA SER A 261 -22.27 -3.23 5.16
C SER A 261 -22.83 -4.63 5.23
N ILE A 262 -22.53 -5.34 6.31
CA ILE A 262 -23.07 -6.68 6.60
C ILE A 262 -24.58 -6.63 6.88
N ARG A 263 -25.05 -5.58 7.56
CA ARG A 263 -26.48 -5.41 7.89
C ARG A 263 -27.38 -5.43 6.67
N ARG A 264 -26.93 -4.93 5.52
CA ARG A 264 -27.71 -4.95 4.27
C ARG A 264 -27.85 -6.34 3.65
N LEU A 265 -27.00 -7.28 4.04
CA LEU A 265 -27.08 -8.66 3.57
C LEU A 265 -28.13 -9.47 4.35
N GLU A 266 -28.30 -9.15 5.64
CA GLU A 266 -29.29 -9.80 6.53
C GLU A 266 -30.74 -9.41 6.21
N GLU A 267 -30.97 -8.29 5.49
CA GLU A 267 -32.29 -7.78 5.12
C GLU A 267 -32.84 -8.34 3.79
N LYS A 268 -32.08 -9.20 3.11
CA LYS A 268 -32.46 -9.83 1.83
C LYS A 268 -32.82 -11.29 1.98
#